data_803c8198792f5fb097220bca057ef937
#
_entry.id   803c8198792f5fb097220bca057ef937
#
_cell.length_a   1.000
_cell.length_b   1.000
_cell.length_c   1.000
_cell.angle_alpha   90.00
_cell.angle_beta   90.00
_cell.angle_gamma   90.00
#
_symmetry.space_group_name_H-M   'P 1'
#
loop_
_entity.id
_entity.type
_entity.pdbx_description
1 polymer ?
#
loop_
_entity_poly.entity_id
_entity_poly.type
_entity_poly.pdbx_seq_one_letter_code
_entity_poly.pdbx_strand_id
1 'polypeptide(L)'
;MSASSLVVETPPQYLSLPALVQLLETIFQRHGCRAEVARCLAENCAGAERDGAHSHGVFRIPGYVSTLASGWVDGQAVPRVEDVAAAFVRVDAANGFAQPALAAARELLVSKARNAGIALLAIRNSHHFAALWPDVEPFAEEGLVALSVVNSMTCVVPHGADRPLFGTNPIAFAAPQAQGQPIVFDLATSAIAHGDVQIAARKGERLPLGIGVDSLGQPTQDPKAILEGGALLPFGGHKGSALSMMVELLAAALTGGNFSFEFDWSNHPGAKTPWTGQLLIVIDPSKGAGQSFAERSQELVRQMHAVGLKRLPGDRRHQQRDRSQQQGIAIAAEQLQQLRALAQG
;
A
#
# COMPACT_ATOMS: atom_id res chain seq x y z
N MET A 1 6.13 -40.72 24.34
CA MET A 1 5.28 -39.62 24.80
C MET A 1 6.04 -38.34 24.54
N SER A 2 5.73 -37.68 23.45
CA SER A 2 6.39 -36.39 23.07
C SER A 2 5.65 -35.29 23.81
N ALA A 3 6.36 -34.59 24.68
CA ALA A 3 5.86 -33.38 25.34
C ALA A 3 5.71 -32.27 24.29
N SER A 4 4.47 -32.00 23.91
CA SER A 4 4.10 -30.78 23.17
C SER A 4 4.40 -29.61 24.11
N SER A 5 5.46 -28.85 23.85
CA SER A 5 5.71 -27.59 24.53
C SER A 5 4.59 -26.62 24.13
N LEU A 6 3.69 -26.36 25.07
CA LEU A 6 2.73 -25.25 24.98
C LEU A 6 3.56 -23.97 24.88
N VAL A 7 3.63 -23.41 23.69
CA VAL A 7 4.14 -22.04 23.49
C VAL A 7 3.11 -21.13 24.19
N VAL A 8 3.47 -20.62 25.35
CA VAL A 8 2.67 -19.61 26.06
C VAL A 8 2.80 -18.33 25.23
N GLU A 9 1.82 -18.05 24.38
CA GLU A 9 1.78 -16.78 23.67
C GLU A 9 1.67 -15.63 24.69
N THR A 10 2.67 -14.78 24.71
CA THR A 10 2.64 -13.56 25.53
C THR A 10 1.50 -12.67 25.00
N PRO A 11 0.60 -12.17 25.88
CA PRO A 11 -0.53 -11.35 25.43
C PRO A 11 -0.03 -10.09 24.70
N PRO A 12 -0.79 -9.61 23.70
CA PRO A 12 -0.43 -8.41 22.96
C PRO A 12 -0.37 -7.18 23.89
N GLN A 13 0.48 -6.24 23.56
CA GLN A 13 0.53 -4.94 24.22
C GLN A 13 -0.25 -3.92 23.41
N TYR A 14 -0.94 -3.01 24.08
CA TYR A 14 -1.77 -2.00 23.46
C TYR A 14 -1.06 -0.63 23.50
N LEU A 15 -0.95 0.01 22.33
CA LEU A 15 -0.41 1.36 22.20
C LEU A 15 -1.46 2.31 21.65
N SER A 16 -1.45 3.57 22.09
CA SER A 16 -2.21 4.61 21.39
C SER A 16 -1.57 4.90 20.03
N LEU A 17 -2.37 5.40 19.06
CA LEU A 17 -1.83 5.79 17.75
C LEU A 17 -0.68 6.79 17.88
N PRO A 18 -0.76 7.88 18.69
CA PRO A 18 0.37 8.79 18.87
C PRO A 18 1.62 8.12 19.43
N ALA A 19 1.48 7.19 20.39
CA ALA A 19 2.62 6.48 20.96
C ALA A 19 3.30 5.56 19.93
N LEU A 20 2.51 4.88 19.09
CA LEU A 20 3.06 4.07 18.01
C LEU A 20 3.75 4.93 16.96
N VAL A 21 3.13 6.03 16.52
CA VAL A 21 3.75 6.98 15.57
C VAL A 21 5.09 7.49 16.12
N GLN A 22 5.14 7.92 17.38
CA GLN A 22 6.37 8.40 18.02
C GLN A 22 7.48 7.34 18.01
N LEU A 23 7.16 6.09 18.34
CA LEU A 23 8.11 4.99 18.30
C LEU A 23 8.66 4.76 16.89
N LEU A 24 7.78 4.71 15.88
CA LEU A 24 8.18 4.50 14.51
C LEU A 24 8.97 5.68 13.94
N GLU A 25 8.57 6.90 14.24
CA GLU A 25 9.30 8.12 13.86
C GLU A 25 10.73 8.10 14.41
N THR A 26 10.91 7.73 15.69
CA THR A 26 12.22 7.56 16.30
C THR A 26 13.07 6.53 15.56
N ILE A 27 12.47 5.39 15.18
CA ILE A 27 13.16 4.35 14.40
C ILE A 27 13.63 4.92 13.05
N PHE A 28 12.75 5.55 12.29
CA PHE A 28 13.08 6.08 10.97
C PHE A 28 14.15 7.16 11.02
N GLN A 29 14.07 8.09 11.98
CA GLN A 29 15.10 9.13 12.16
C GLN A 29 16.45 8.50 12.50
N ARG A 30 16.49 7.53 13.40
CA ARG A 30 17.71 6.84 13.81
C ARG A 30 18.37 6.08 12.66
N HIS A 31 17.57 5.60 11.74
CA HIS A 31 18.05 4.85 10.57
C HIS A 31 18.18 5.72 9.29
N GLY A 32 18.34 7.04 9.46
CA GLY A 32 18.79 7.92 8.38
C GLY A 32 17.68 8.69 7.66
N CYS A 33 16.43 8.65 8.10
CA CYS A 33 15.39 9.52 7.57
C CYS A 33 15.45 10.93 8.17
N ARG A 34 15.27 11.96 7.33
CA ARG A 34 14.97 13.31 7.80
C ARG A 34 13.62 13.35 8.54
N ALA A 35 13.42 14.33 9.41
CA ALA A 35 12.27 14.38 10.31
C ALA A 35 10.91 14.25 9.60
N GLU A 36 10.72 15.00 8.51
CA GLU A 36 9.46 15.00 7.76
C GLU A 36 9.19 13.65 7.06
N VAL A 37 10.23 13.02 6.51
CA VAL A 37 10.13 11.68 5.92
C VAL A 37 9.81 10.65 7.00
N ALA A 38 10.53 10.68 8.12
CA ALA A 38 10.31 9.78 9.25
C ALA A 38 8.88 9.88 9.78
N ARG A 39 8.37 11.10 9.96
CA ARG A 39 7.00 11.36 10.41
C ARG A 39 5.97 10.81 9.44
N CYS A 40 6.12 11.08 8.15
CA CYS A 40 5.21 10.63 7.11
C CYS A 40 5.14 9.09 7.03
N LEU A 41 6.27 8.40 7.06
CA LEU A 41 6.32 6.94 7.06
C LEU A 41 5.77 6.34 8.35
N ALA A 42 6.04 6.95 9.50
CA ALA A 42 5.53 6.51 10.79
C ALA A 42 4.00 6.60 10.85
N GLU A 43 3.42 7.71 10.40
CA GLU A 43 1.96 7.89 10.33
C GLU A 43 1.32 6.87 9.39
N ASN A 44 1.92 6.61 8.23
CA ASN A 44 1.41 5.63 7.27
C ASN A 44 1.44 4.21 7.86
N CYS A 45 2.58 3.75 8.40
CA CYS A 45 2.69 2.41 8.98
C CYS A 45 1.82 2.23 10.23
N ALA A 46 1.78 3.22 11.12
CA ALA A 46 0.94 3.19 12.32
C ALA A 46 -0.56 3.23 11.96
N GLY A 47 -0.93 3.99 10.94
CA GLY A 47 -2.29 4.03 10.39
C GLY A 47 -2.71 2.67 9.82
N ALA A 48 -1.83 2.01 9.06
CA ALA A 48 -2.08 0.68 8.51
C ALA A 48 -2.26 -0.36 9.63
N GLU A 49 -1.43 -0.31 10.67
CA GLU A 49 -1.55 -1.19 11.83
C GLU A 49 -2.85 -0.95 12.60
N ARG A 50 -3.19 0.34 12.87
CA ARG A 50 -4.45 0.74 13.49
C ARG A 50 -5.67 0.18 12.76
N ASP A 51 -5.64 0.19 11.43
CA ASP A 51 -6.74 -0.22 10.55
C ASP A 51 -6.76 -1.75 10.29
N GLY A 52 -5.85 -2.52 10.93
CA GLY A 52 -5.79 -3.98 10.83
C GLY A 52 -5.15 -4.50 9.54
N ALA A 53 -4.43 -3.67 8.80
CA ALA A 53 -3.67 -4.08 7.63
C ALA A 53 -2.23 -4.45 8.01
N HIS A 54 -2.09 -5.46 8.83
CA HIS A 54 -0.83 -5.88 9.47
C HIS A 54 0.31 -6.14 8.47
N SER A 55 0.00 -6.63 7.26
CA SER A 55 1.01 -6.82 6.20
C SER A 55 1.63 -5.51 5.69
N HIS A 56 1.06 -4.36 6.03
CA HIS A 56 1.53 -3.01 5.65
C HIS A 56 1.77 -2.08 6.86
N GLY A 57 1.57 -2.59 8.07
CA GLY A 57 1.84 -1.91 9.34
C GLY A 57 3.25 -2.14 9.85
N VAL A 58 3.36 -2.39 11.14
CA VAL A 58 4.65 -2.58 11.85
C VAL A 58 5.47 -3.76 11.32
N PHE A 59 4.83 -4.72 10.65
CA PHE A 59 5.48 -5.80 9.91
C PHE A 59 6.52 -5.31 8.88
N ARG A 60 6.32 -4.13 8.29
CA ARG A 60 7.20 -3.54 7.28
C ARG A 60 8.43 -2.87 7.85
N ILE A 61 8.44 -2.50 9.12
CA ILE A 61 9.51 -1.67 9.72
C ILE A 61 10.91 -2.27 9.54
N PRO A 62 11.16 -3.57 9.81
CA PRO A 62 12.47 -4.15 9.55
C PRO A 62 12.90 -4.06 8.08
N GLY A 63 11.94 -4.16 7.14
CA GLY A 63 12.19 -4.01 5.71
C GLY A 63 12.58 -2.59 5.31
N TYR A 64 11.92 -1.58 5.87
CA TYR A 64 12.32 -0.19 5.69
C TYR A 64 13.73 0.08 6.24
N VAL A 65 14.00 -0.38 7.47
CA VAL A 65 15.30 -0.20 8.11
C VAL A 65 16.42 -0.86 7.31
N SER A 66 16.24 -2.11 6.87
CA SER A 66 17.24 -2.80 6.07
C SER A 66 17.45 -2.14 4.70
N THR A 67 16.40 -1.58 4.11
CA THR A 67 16.50 -0.86 2.83
C THR A 67 17.28 0.45 2.99
N LEU A 68 17.03 1.22 4.05
CA LEU A 68 17.80 2.43 4.37
C LEU A 68 19.28 2.09 4.60
N ALA A 69 19.55 1.05 5.40
CA ALA A 69 20.92 0.61 5.68
C ALA A 69 21.67 0.11 4.43
N SER A 70 20.96 -0.43 3.44
CA SER A 70 21.56 -0.89 2.18
C SER A 70 21.97 0.24 1.22
N GLY A 71 21.53 1.48 1.48
CA GLY A 71 21.71 2.63 0.58
C GLY A 71 20.88 2.57 -0.71
N TRP A 72 19.87 1.66 -0.78
CA TRP A 72 18.96 1.55 -1.92
C TRP A 72 18.00 2.72 -2.03
N VAL A 73 17.56 3.28 -0.91
CA VAL A 73 16.67 4.44 -0.82
C VAL A 73 17.36 5.58 -0.08
N ASP A 74 17.09 6.80 -0.49
CA ASP A 74 17.58 8.01 0.20
C ASP A 74 16.54 8.51 1.22
N GLY A 75 16.79 8.28 2.51
CA GLY A 75 15.97 8.79 3.60
C GLY A 75 16.02 10.31 3.80
N GLN A 76 16.99 11.00 3.16
CA GLN A 76 17.14 12.44 3.19
C GLN A 76 16.54 13.14 1.96
N ALA A 77 16.00 12.37 1.00
CA ALA A 77 15.48 12.89 -0.26
C ALA A 77 14.46 14.02 -0.05
N VAL A 78 14.56 15.03 -0.90
CA VAL A 78 13.61 16.14 -1.00
C VAL A 78 12.91 16.03 -2.35
N PRO A 79 11.60 15.72 -2.38
CA PRO A 79 10.85 15.64 -3.62
C PRO A 79 10.84 16.95 -4.39
N ARG A 80 10.93 16.87 -5.72
CA ARG A 80 10.83 18.02 -6.62
C ARG A 80 9.49 17.99 -7.32
N VAL A 81 8.64 18.99 -7.02
CA VAL A 81 7.30 19.14 -7.59
C VAL A 81 7.38 20.05 -8.81
N GLU A 82 6.81 19.63 -9.92
CA GLU A 82 6.72 20.37 -11.16
C GLU A 82 5.26 20.54 -11.59
N ASP A 83 4.85 21.80 -11.82
CA ASP A 83 3.57 22.15 -12.45
C ASP A 83 3.71 22.05 -13.96
N VAL A 84 3.29 20.92 -14.54
CA VAL A 84 3.55 20.59 -15.95
C VAL A 84 2.48 21.13 -16.90
N ALA A 85 1.21 21.02 -16.49
CA ALA A 85 0.07 21.45 -17.29
C ALA A 85 -1.15 21.76 -16.42
N ALA A 86 -2.21 22.31 -17.00
CA ALA A 86 -3.42 22.73 -16.27
C ALA A 86 -3.98 21.66 -15.33
N ALA A 87 -3.92 20.38 -15.73
CA ALA A 87 -4.43 19.25 -14.96
C ALA A 87 -3.33 18.20 -14.65
N PHE A 88 -2.03 18.55 -14.73
CA PHE A 88 -0.96 17.59 -14.57
C PHE A 88 0.15 18.10 -13.65
N VAL A 89 0.48 17.35 -12.61
CA VAL A 89 1.59 17.57 -11.69
C VAL A 89 2.56 16.40 -11.82
N ARG A 90 3.85 16.69 -11.87
CA ARG A 90 4.91 15.67 -11.84
C ARG A 90 5.76 15.83 -10.58
N VAL A 91 6.15 14.72 -9.98
CA VAL A 91 7.08 14.72 -8.86
C VAL A 91 8.21 13.74 -9.12
N ASP A 92 9.42 14.23 -8.98
CA ASP A 92 10.61 13.39 -8.85
C ASP A 92 10.90 13.21 -7.36
N ALA A 93 10.73 12.00 -6.86
CA ALA A 93 10.96 11.68 -5.44
C ALA A 93 12.45 11.64 -5.07
N ALA A 94 13.35 11.85 -6.04
CA ALA A 94 14.81 11.90 -5.84
C ALA A 94 15.37 10.66 -5.13
N ASN A 95 14.92 9.48 -5.53
CA ASN A 95 15.23 8.19 -4.89
C ASN A 95 14.71 8.06 -3.46
N GLY A 96 13.72 8.86 -3.06
CA GLY A 96 13.06 8.82 -1.76
C GLY A 96 11.77 7.97 -1.77
N PHE A 97 10.98 8.11 -0.70
CA PHE A 97 9.71 7.41 -0.56
C PHE A 97 8.56 8.13 -1.26
N ALA A 98 7.57 7.38 -1.72
CA ALA A 98 6.41 7.91 -2.46
C ALA A 98 5.49 8.76 -1.58
N GLN A 99 5.33 8.43 -0.29
CA GLN A 99 4.43 9.15 0.62
C GLN A 99 4.87 10.61 0.86
N PRO A 100 6.14 10.93 1.13
CA PRO A 100 6.61 12.31 1.17
C PRO A 100 6.47 13.04 -0.18
N ALA A 101 6.64 12.33 -1.31
CA ALA A 101 6.44 12.91 -2.64
C ALA A 101 4.98 13.30 -2.90
N LEU A 102 4.03 12.43 -2.51
CA LEU A 102 2.60 12.74 -2.55
C LEU A 102 2.26 13.92 -1.64
N ALA A 103 2.75 13.92 -0.41
CA ALA A 103 2.50 15.00 0.56
C ALA A 103 2.96 16.37 0.01
N ALA A 104 4.13 16.43 -0.62
CA ALA A 104 4.68 17.65 -1.19
C ALA A 104 3.82 18.23 -2.35
N ALA A 105 3.11 17.37 -3.10
CA ALA A 105 2.32 17.79 -4.26
C ALA A 105 0.82 17.94 -3.97
N ARG A 106 0.35 17.51 -2.81
CA ARG A 106 -1.07 17.32 -2.51
C ARG A 106 -1.91 18.58 -2.68
N GLU A 107 -1.46 19.71 -2.13
CA GLU A 107 -2.19 20.98 -2.22
C GLU A 107 -2.34 21.46 -3.66
N LEU A 108 -1.26 21.38 -4.45
CA LEU A 108 -1.28 21.72 -5.88
C LEU A 108 -2.22 20.79 -6.66
N LEU A 109 -2.19 19.49 -6.38
CA LEU A 109 -3.06 18.49 -7.02
C LEU A 109 -4.54 18.78 -6.74
N VAL A 110 -4.90 19.04 -5.47
CA VAL A 110 -6.28 19.41 -5.07
C VAL A 110 -6.73 20.68 -5.74
N SER A 111 -5.90 21.73 -5.73
CA SER A 111 -6.19 23.00 -6.39
C SER A 111 -6.49 22.81 -7.88
N LYS A 112 -5.66 22.04 -8.60
CA LYS A 112 -5.87 21.76 -10.02
C LYS A 112 -7.14 20.93 -10.26
N ALA A 113 -7.41 19.92 -9.45
CA ALA A 113 -8.63 19.12 -9.55
C ALA A 113 -9.89 19.98 -9.37
N ARG A 114 -9.89 20.89 -8.37
CA ARG A 114 -10.99 21.82 -8.14
C ARG A 114 -11.21 22.79 -9.31
N ASN A 115 -10.12 23.28 -9.93
CA ASN A 115 -10.19 24.22 -11.02
C ASN A 115 -10.56 23.57 -12.36
N ALA A 116 -9.90 22.47 -12.72
CA ALA A 116 -10.06 21.79 -14.03
C ALA A 116 -11.10 20.66 -14.02
N GLY A 117 -11.63 20.26 -12.85
CA GLY A 117 -12.51 19.12 -12.70
C GLY A 117 -11.79 17.78 -12.55
N ILE A 118 -10.53 17.71 -12.97
CA ILE A 118 -9.66 16.54 -12.87
C ILE A 118 -8.20 16.99 -12.78
N ALA A 119 -7.37 16.25 -12.03
CA ALA A 119 -5.93 16.43 -12.07
C ALA A 119 -5.21 15.08 -11.89
N LEU A 120 -4.02 14.98 -12.47
CA LEU A 120 -3.13 13.83 -12.42
C LEU A 120 -1.85 14.19 -11.67
N LEU A 121 -1.37 13.26 -10.85
CA LEU A 121 -0.06 13.34 -10.22
C LEU A 121 0.77 12.13 -10.63
N ALA A 122 1.86 12.37 -11.34
CA ALA A 122 2.83 11.36 -11.75
C ALA A 122 4.06 11.45 -10.84
N ILE A 123 4.30 10.42 -10.03
CA ILE A 123 5.48 10.30 -9.15
C ILE A 123 6.43 9.27 -9.76
N ARG A 124 7.71 9.62 -9.84
CA ARG A 124 8.78 8.73 -10.32
C ARG A 124 9.98 8.76 -9.37
N ASN A 125 10.95 7.89 -9.63
CA ASN A 125 12.15 7.73 -8.80
C ASN A 125 11.79 7.57 -7.32
N SER A 126 10.77 6.72 -7.04
CA SER A 126 10.16 6.58 -5.73
C SER A 126 10.13 5.15 -5.25
N HIS A 127 10.11 4.98 -3.94
CA HIS A 127 9.94 3.69 -3.28
C HIS A 127 8.58 3.65 -2.59
N HIS A 128 7.68 2.79 -3.08
CA HIS A 128 6.38 2.55 -2.46
C HIS A 128 6.36 1.16 -1.80
N PHE A 129 6.25 1.13 -0.46
CA PHE A 129 6.29 -0.12 0.32
C PHE A 129 5.15 -0.19 1.35
N ALA A 130 4.10 0.57 1.11
CA ALA A 130 2.96 0.77 1.98
C ALA A 130 1.66 0.25 1.36
N ALA A 131 0.58 0.29 2.12
CA ALA A 131 -0.77 0.17 1.56
C ALA A 131 -1.12 1.39 0.72
N LEU A 132 -2.01 1.23 -0.25
CA LEU A 132 -2.32 2.29 -1.21
C LEU A 132 -3.56 3.11 -0.83
N TRP A 133 -4.48 2.57 0.01
CA TRP A 133 -5.69 3.32 0.42
C TRP A 133 -5.39 4.63 1.16
N PRO A 134 -4.31 4.76 1.99
CA PRO A 134 -4.02 6.03 2.66
C PRO A 134 -3.70 7.17 1.68
N ASP A 135 -3.28 6.83 0.46
CA ASP A 135 -2.97 7.80 -0.58
C ASP A 135 -4.24 8.38 -1.24
N VAL A 136 -5.40 7.73 -1.10
CA VAL A 136 -6.66 8.13 -1.76
C VAL A 136 -7.77 8.52 -0.79
N GLU A 137 -7.84 7.91 0.40
CA GLU A 137 -8.90 8.15 1.39
C GLU A 137 -9.06 9.64 1.77
N PRO A 138 -7.96 10.41 2.03
CA PRO A 138 -8.08 11.80 2.41
C PRO A 138 -8.69 12.71 1.33
N PHE A 139 -8.59 12.36 0.06
CA PHE A 139 -9.27 13.12 -1.01
C PHE A 139 -10.78 12.92 -0.96
N ALA A 140 -11.24 11.71 -0.65
CA ALA A 140 -12.67 11.43 -0.51
C ALA A 140 -13.27 12.08 0.74
N GLU A 141 -12.52 12.20 1.82
CA GLU A 141 -12.91 12.98 3.01
C GLU A 141 -13.09 14.47 2.67
N GLU A 142 -12.38 15.01 1.68
CA GLU A 142 -12.53 16.37 1.14
C GLU A 142 -13.57 16.50 0.02
N GLY A 143 -14.34 15.43 -0.25
CA GLY A 143 -15.41 15.42 -1.26
C GLY A 143 -14.92 15.22 -2.70
N LEU A 144 -13.67 14.77 -2.89
CA LEU A 144 -13.10 14.42 -4.19
C LEU A 144 -13.15 12.91 -4.42
N VAL A 145 -13.14 12.50 -5.69
CA VAL A 145 -12.92 11.09 -6.06
C VAL A 145 -11.44 10.91 -6.37
N ALA A 146 -10.82 9.86 -5.86
CA ALA A 146 -9.41 9.58 -6.11
C ALA A 146 -9.19 8.13 -6.54
N LEU A 147 -8.26 7.93 -7.46
CA LEU A 147 -7.75 6.63 -7.91
C LEU A 147 -6.23 6.69 -7.89
N SER A 148 -5.60 5.66 -7.34
CA SER A 148 -4.14 5.51 -7.34
C SER A 148 -3.76 4.15 -7.88
N VAL A 149 -2.69 4.10 -8.67
CA VAL A 149 -2.05 2.88 -9.13
C VAL A 149 -0.54 2.97 -8.91
N VAL A 150 0.05 1.86 -8.48
CA VAL A 150 1.49 1.74 -8.29
C VAL A 150 1.94 0.36 -8.78
N ASN A 151 3.06 0.29 -9.50
CA ASN A 151 3.65 -1.00 -9.82
C ASN A 151 4.65 -1.40 -8.71
N SER A 152 5.04 -2.67 -8.70
CA SER A 152 5.84 -3.25 -7.61
C SER A 152 6.99 -4.09 -8.16
N MET A 153 7.65 -4.90 -7.34
CA MET A 153 8.68 -5.83 -7.78
C MET A 153 8.08 -6.99 -8.58
N THR A 154 8.83 -7.52 -9.54
CA THR A 154 8.45 -8.71 -10.31
C THR A 154 8.17 -9.90 -9.40
N CYS A 155 6.92 -10.35 -9.36
CA CYS A 155 6.48 -11.49 -8.56
C CYS A 155 5.18 -12.15 -9.06
N VAL A 156 4.60 -11.68 -10.16
CA VAL A 156 3.33 -12.16 -10.70
C VAL A 156 3.52 -12.65 -12.14
N VAL A 157 3.08 -13.87 -12.43
CA VAL A 157 3.10 -14.45 -13.78
C VAL A 157 1.94 -13.89 -14.59
N PRO A 158 2.16 -13.24 -15.75
CA PRO A 158 1.06 -12.85 -16.64
C PRO A 158 0.24 -14.06 -17.08
N HIS A 159 -1.06 -13.88 -17.27
CA HIS A 159 -1.92 -15.00 -17.71
C HIS A 159 -1.46 -15.57 -19.05
N GLY A 160 -1.19 -16.86 -19.08
CA GLY A 160 -0.67 -17.57 -20.25
C GLY A 160 0.84 -17.50 -20.45
N ALA A 161 1.58 -16.84 -19.55
CA ALA A 161 3.03 -16.85 -19.52
C ALA A 161 3.58 -17.95 -18.60
N ASP A 162 4.86 -18.19 -18.64
CA ASP A 162 5.58 -19.24 -17.89
C ASP A 162 6.48 -18.70 -16.76
N ARG A 163 6.67 -17.38 -16.67
CA ARG A 163 7.52 -16.74 -15.66
C ARG A 163 6.97 -15.37 -15.22
N PRO A 164 7.34 -14.89 -14.02
CA PRO A 164 6.88 -13.60 -13.52
C PRO A 164 7.45 -12.44 -14.35
N LEU A 165 6.62 -11.41 -14.51
CA LEU A 165 6.96 -10.16 -15.17
C LEU A 165 6.38 -8.95 -14.43
N PHE A 166 5.15 -9.07 -13.90
CA PHE A 166 4.45 -7.99 -13.21
C PHE A 166 4.75 -8.00 -11.71
N GLY A 167 4.55 -6.85 -11.06
CA GLY A 167 4.39 -6.75 -9.63
C GLY A 167 2.99 -7.13 -9.18
N THR A 168 2.70 -6.96 -7.89
CA THR A 168 1.33 -7.09 -7.35
C THR A 168 0.41 -5.97 -7.84
N ASN A 169 0.98 -4.88 -8.32
CA ASN A 169 0.36 -3.80 -9.09
C ASN A 169 -1.01 -3.39 -8.54
N PRO A 170 -1.06 -2.82 -7.31
CA PRO A 170 -2.32 -2.51 -6.66
C PRO A 170 -3.02 -1.31 -7.28
N ILE A 171 -4.34 -1.31 -7.10
CA ILE A 171 -5.26 -0.24 -7.46
C ILE A 171 -6.01 0.17 -6.19
N ALA A 172 -5.98 1.45 -5.84
CA ALA A 172 -6.82 2.01 -4.80
C ALA A 172 -7.78 3.04 -5.37
N PHE A 173 -8.96 3.09 -4.80
CA PHE A 173 -10.02 4.02 -5.17
C PHE A 173 -10.72 4.53 -3.92
N ALA A 174 -11.05 5.82 -3.92
CA ALA A 174 -11.86 6.43 -2.87
C ALA A 174 -12.90 7.37 -3.46
N ALA A 175 -14.10 7.35 -2.88
CA ALA A 175 -15.22 8.20 -3.29
C ALA A 175 -16.02 8.69 -2.08
N PRO A 176 -16.48 9.96 -2.08
CA PRO A 176 -17.24 10.51 -0.97
C PRO A 176 -18.66 9.93 -0.92
N GLN A 177 -19.19 9.84 0.30
CA GLN A 177 -20.60 9.58 0.59
C GLN A 177 -21.22 10.80 1.31
N ALA A 178 -22.55 10.93 1.23
CA ALA A 178 -23.26 12.01 1.94
C ALA A 178 -23.22 11.84 3.46
N GLN A 179 -23.15 10.60 3.92
CA GLN A 179 -23.08 10.25 5.35
C GLN A 179 -22.13 9.08 5.58
N GLY A 180 -21.47 9.07 6.72
CA GLY A 180 -20.54 8.00 7.10
C GLY A 180 -19.15 8.13 6.48
N GLN A 181 -18.45 7.01 6.43
CA GLN A 181 -17.08 6.93 5.91
C GLN A 181 -17.09 6.89 4.38
N PRO A 182 -16.06 7.38 3.70
CA PRO A 182 -15.95 7.26 2.24
C PRO A 182 -15.92 5.79 1.79
N ILE A 183 -16.35 5.54 0.56
CA ILE A 183 -16.15 4.23 -0.09
C ILE A 183 -14.67 4.13 -0.44
N VAL A 184 -13.96 3.13 0.10
CA VAL A 184 -12.53 2.97 -0.17
C VAL A 184 -12.22 1.50 -0.40
N PHE A 185 -11.61 1.20 -1.55
CA PHE A 185 -10.96 -0.10 -1.75
C PHE A 185 -9.50 0.05 -2.13
N ASP A 186 -8.73 -0.95 -1.80
CA ASP A 186 -7.33 -1.14 -2.15
C ASP A 186 -7.13 -2.63 -2.37
N LEU A 187 -6.73 -3.00 -3.56
CA LEU A 187 -6.58 -4.39 -3.95
C LEU A 187 -5.37 -4.57 -4.88
N ALA A 188 -4.63 -5.65 -4.68
CA ALA A 188 -3.63 -6.11 -5.64
C ALA A 188 -4.30 -6.63 -6.91
N THR A 189 -3.63 -6.55 -8.06
CA THR A 189 -4.02 -7.26 -9.27
C THR A 189 -3.56 -8.72 -9.29
N SER A 190 -2.72 -9.11 -8.34
CA SER A 190 -2.44 -10.51 -7.99
C SER A 190 -3.59 -11.11 -7.16
N ALA A 191 -3.63 -12.45 -7.07
CA ALA A 191 -4.66 -13.18 -6.32
C ALA A 191 -4.71 -12.80 -4.83
N ILE A 192 -3.54 -12.52 -4.22
CA ILE A 192 -3.41 -11.94 -2.86
C ILE A 192 -2.19 -11.01 -2.82
N ALA A 193 -2.07 -10.21 -1.75
CA ALA A 193 -0.91 -9.37 -1.52
C ALA A 193 0.34 -10.23 -1.20
N HIS A 194 1.52 -9.83 -1.73
CA HIS A 194 2.78 -10.53 -1.46
C HIS A 194 3.13 -10.58 0.03
N GLY A 195 2.80 -9.53 0.80
CA GLY A 195 2.98 -9.51 2.25
C GLY A 195 2.15 -10.56 3.00
N ASP A 196 0.96 -10.89 2.50
CA ASP A 196 0.11 -11.92 3.11
C ASP A 196 0.69 -13.32 2.87
N VAL A 197 1.34 -13.56 1.71
CA VAL A 197 2.11 -14.78 1.47
C VAL A 197 3.26 -14.92 2.47
N GLN A 198 3.98 -13.81 2.74
CA GLN A 198 5.08 -13.79 3.72
C GLN A 198 4.58 -14.09 5.15
N ILE A 199 3.43 -13.54 5.53
CA ILE A 199 2.81 -13.81 6.84
C ILE A 199 2.39 -15.28 6.94
N ALA A 200 1.73 -15.84 5.90
CA ALA A 200 1.35 -17.25 5.86
C ALA A 200 2.58 -18.17 5.96
N ALA A 201 3.67 -17.85 5.25
CA ALA A 201 4.93 -18.61 5.33
C ALA A 201 5.53 -18.62 6.75
N ARG A 202 5.53 -17.46 7.46
CA ARG A 202 6.01 -17.37 8.85
C ARG A 202 5.18 -18.16 9.83
N LYS A 203 3.85 -18.21 9.60
CA LYS A 203 2.91 -18.96 10.44
C LYS A 203 2.82 -20.45 10.08
N GLY A 204 3.43 -20.88 8.97
CA GLY A 204 3.31 -22.24 8.47
C GLY A 204 1.90 -22.59 7.96
N GLU A 205 1.13 -21.58 7.57
CA GLU A 205 -0.22 -21.73 7.03
C GLU A 205 -0.16 -22.09 5.54
N ARG A 206 -1.13 -22.89 5.07
CA ARG A 206 -1.30 -23.18 3.63
C ARG A 206 -2.21 -22.16 2.98
N LEU A 207 -1.90 -21.80 1.74
CA LEU A 207 -2.72 -20.92 0.92
C LEU A 207 -3.78 -21.70 0.13
N PRO A 208 -4.89 -21.08 -0.30
CA PRO A 208 -5.81 -21.66 -1.24
C PRO A 208 -5.14 -21.99 -2.58
N LEU A 209 -5.72 -22.92 -3.35
CA LEU A 209 -5.30 -23.13 -4.75
C LEU A 209 -5.61 -21.90 -5.61
N GLY A 210 -4.80 -21.70 -6.66
CA GLY A 210 -4.97 -20.59 -7.59
C GLY A 210 -4.33 -19.27 -7.13
N ILE A 211 -3.56 -19.30 -6.02
CA ILE A 211 -2.82 -18.14 -5.51
C ILE A 211 -1.46 -17.99 -6.21
N GLY A 212 -0.77 -19.08 -6.44
CA GLY A 212 0.58 -19.04 -7.02
C GLY A 212 1.06 -20.39 -7.52
N VAL A 213 2.25 -20.34 -8.08
CA VAL A 213 3.00 -21.48 -8.64
C VAL A 213 4.36 -21.58 -7.95
N ASP A 214 4.93 -22.78 -7.96
CA ASP A 214 6.31 -23.05 -7.52
C ASP A 214 7.33 -22.64 -8.61
N SER A 215 8.62 -22.93 -8.37
CA SER A 215 9.71 -22.64 -9.28
C SER A 215 9.67 -23.42 -10.61
N LEU A 216 8.84 -24.45 -10.70
CA LEU A 216 8.60 -25.23 -11.92
C LEU A 216 7.31 -24.80 -12.64
N GLY A 217 6.65 -23.75 -12.17
CA GLY A 217 5.38 -23.27 -12.72
C GLY A 217 4.16 -24.14 -12.34
N GLN A 218 4.31 -25.07 -11.38
CA GLN A 218 3.21 -25.92 -10.94
C GLN A 218 2.37 -25.23 -9.85
N PRO A 219 1.03 -25.34 -9.90
CA PRO A 219 0.17 -24.78 -8.85
C PRO A 219 0.56 -25.29 -7.45
N THR A 220 0.74 -24.36 -6.52
CA THR A 220 1.12 -24.72 -5.14
C THR A 220 0.24 -24.00 -4.10
N GLN A 221 0.11 -24.64 -2.93
CA GLN A 221 -0.49 -24.07 -1.72
C GLN A 221 0.57 -23.71 -0.67
N ASP A 222 1.84 -24.03 -0.94
CA ASP A 222 2.94 -23.72 -0.03
C ASP A 222 3.42 -22.29 -0.27
N PRO A 223 3.23 -21.37 0.71
CA PRO A 223 3.69 -20.00 0.56
C PRO A 223 5.21 -19.88 0.42
N LYS A 224 5.99 -20.84 0.98
CA LYS A 224 7.45 -20.84 0.82
C LYS A 224 7.85 -21.15 -0.61
N ALA A 225 7.20 -22.12 -1.25
CA ALA A 225 7.46 -22.46 -2.65
C ALA A 225 7.16 -21.25 -3.59
N ILE A 226 6.14 -20.45 -3.27
CA ILE A 226 5.85 -19.20 -4.02
C ILE A 226 6.98 -18.17 -3.83
N LEU A 227 7.48 -18.01 -2.60
CA LEU A 227 8.51 -17.00 -2.26
C LEU A 227 9.93 -17.40 -2.71
N GLU A 228 10.22 -18.70 -2.80
CA GLU A 228 11.54 -19.27 -3.09
C GLU A 228 11.64 -19.74 -4.55
N GLY A 229 11.51 -18.80 -5.47
CA GLY A 229 11.65 -19.05 -6.93
C GLY A 229 10.34 -19.34 -7.65
N GLY A 230 9.21 -19.40 -6.93
CA GLY A 230 7.88 -19.42 -7.51
C GLY A 230 7.34 -18.01 -7.80
N ALA A 231 6.03 -17.90 -8.01
CA ALA A 231 5.38 -16.63 -8.28
C ALA A 231 3.88 -16.66 -7.92
N LEU A 232 3.31 -15.46 -7.76
CA LEU A 232 1.88 -15.26 -7.65
C LEU A 232 1.18 -15.37 -9.02
N LEU A 233 -0.12 -15.63 -8.99
CA LEU A 233 -1.01 -15.55 -10.15
C LEU A 233 -1.85 -14.27 -10.09
N PRO A 234 -2.30 -13.73 -11.24
CA PRO A 234 -3.24 -12.61 -11.26
C PRO A 234 -4.65 -13.05 -10.81
N PHE A 235 -5.39 -12.19 -10.14
CA PHE A 235 -6.78 -12.50 -9.80
C PHE A 235 -7.62 -12.65 -11.08
N GLY A 236 -8.56 -13.60 -11.10
CA GLY A 236 -9.45 -13.79 -12.25
C GLY A 236 -8.73 -14.02 -13.59
N GLY A 237 -7.51 -14.55 -13.57
CA GLY A 237 -6.74 -14.93 -14.74
C GLY A 237 -6.44 -13.75 -15.67
N HIS A 238 -6.92 -13.79 -16.92
CA HIS A 238 -6.67 -12.76 -17.93
C HIS A 238 -7.16 -11.35 -17.53
N LYS A 239 -8.21 -11.25 -16.69
CA LYS A 239 -8.76 -9.95 -16.26
C LYS A 239 -7.76 -9.22 -15.34
N GLY A 240 -7.27 -9.89 -14.31
CA GLY A 240 -6.25 -9.35 -13.42
C GLY A 240 -4.94 -9.06 -14.17
N SER A 241 -4.56 -9.93 -15.12
CA SER A 241 -3.38 -9.71 -15.96
C SER A 241 -3.49 -8.45 -16.82
N ALA A 242 -4.67 -8.18 -17.41
CA ALA A 242 -4.91 -6.96 -18.16
C ALA A 242 -4.83 -5.70 -17.28
N LEU A 243 -5.38 -5.77 -16.06
CA LEU A 243 -5.26 -4.66 -15.09
C LEU A 243 -3.83 -4.47 -14.62
N SER A 244 -3.06 -5.55 -14.40
CA SER A 244 -1.64 -5.48 -14.08
C SER A 244 -0.83 -4.76 -15.17
N MET A 245 -1.09 -5.09 -16.45
CA MET A 245 -0.48 -4.42 -17.59
C MET A 245 -0.86 -2.93 -17.64
N MET A 246 -2.13 -2.58 -17.39
CA MET A 246 -2.58 -1.19 -17.31
C MET A 246 -1.80 -0.43 -16.20
N VAL A 247 -1.61 -1.05 -15.04
CA VAL A 247 -0.84 -0.44 -13.94
C VAL A 247 0.62 -0.21 -14.35
N GLU A 248 1.28 -1.15 -15.03
CA GLU A 248 2.65 -0.95 -15.55
C GLU A 248 2.70 0.27 -16.50
N LEU A 249 1.74 0.38 -17.41
CA LEU A 249 1.71 1.50 -18.36
C LEU A 249 1.48 2.84 -17.67
N LEU A 250 0.61 2.88 -16.67
CA LEU A 250 0.26 4.12 -15.97
C LEU A 250 1.26 4.50 -14.89
N ALA A 251 1.75 3.54 -14.10
CA ALA A 251 2.64 3.81 -12.99
C ALA A 251 4.11 3.87 -13.40
N ALA A 252 4.53 3.17 -14.47
CA ALA A 252 5.89 3.19 -14.95
C ALA A 252 6.03 4.03 -16.24
N ALA A 253 5.43 3.60 -17.36
CA ALA A 253 5.67 4.26 -18.65
C ALA A 253 5.22 5.74 -18.64
N LEU A 254 4.02 6.05 -18.12
CA LEU A 254 3.50 7.41 -18.10
C LEU A 254 4.26 8.33 -17.14
N THR A 255 4.66 7.82 -15.97
CA THR A 255 5.36 8.61 -14.94
C THR A 255 6.84 8.78 -15.23
N GLY A 256 7.43 7.90 -16.07
CA GLY A 256 8.88 7.77 -16.27
C GLY A 256 9.56 7.04 -15.10
N GLY A 257 8.82 6.25 -14.34
CA GLY A 257 9.34 5.29 -13.37
C GLY A 257 9.77 3.97 -14.02
N ASN A 258 10.36 3.08 -13.24
CA ASN A 258 10.77 1.76 -13.72
C ASN A 258 9.56 0.82 -13.85
N PHE A 259 9.55 -0.01 -14.88
CA PHE A 259 8.70 -1.21 -14.89
C PHE A 259 9.12 -2.17 -13.77
N SER A 260 8.23 -3.07 -13.38
CA SER A 260 8.49 -4.06 -12.32
C SER A 260 9.74 -4.91 -12.57
N PHE A 261 10.16 -5.07 -13.82
CA PHE A 261 11.30 -5.89 -14.24
C PHE A 261 12.59 -5.09 -14.55
N GLU A 262 12.57 -3.74 -14.39
CA GLU A 262 13.72 -2.91 -14.81
C GLU A 262 14.69 -2.58 -13.67
N PHE A 263 14.25 -2.60 -12.40
CA PHE A 263 15.15 -2.29 -11.30
C PHE A 263 15.82 -3.55 -10.74
N ASP A 264 17.09 -3.41 -10.37
CA ASP A 264 17.89 -4.46 -9.77
C ASP A 264 18.52 -3.95 -8.46
N TRP A 265 18.20 -4.61 -7.38
CA TRP A 265 18.74 -4.35 -6.04
C TRP A 265 19.80 -5.37 -5.60
N SER A 266 20.32 -6.20 -6.49
CA SER A 266 21.32 -7.24 -6.20
C SER A 266 22.58 -6.68 -5.54
N ASN A 267 22.97 -5.45 -5.88
CA ASN A 267 24.10 -4.73 -5.30
C ASN A 267 23.77 -4.02 -3.97
N HIS A 268 22.52 -4.14 -3.48
CA HIS A 268 22.03 -3.53 -2.24
C HIS A 268 21.48 -4.60 -1.30
N PRO A 269 22.34 -5.43 -0.68
CA PRO A 269 21.90 -6.48 0.24
C PRO A 269 21.05 -5.89 1.38
N GLY A 270 19.85 -6.42 1.56
CA GLY A 270 18.88 -5.89 2.54
C GLY A 270 17.81 -4.97 1.95
N ALA A 271 17.91 -4.55 0.69
CA ALA A 271 16.85 -3.81 0.01
C ALA A 271 15.55 -4.62 -0.06
N LYS A 272 14.41 -3.96 0.21
CA LYS A 272 13.06 -4.57 0.22
C LYS A 272 12.00 -3.69 -0.45
N THR A 273 12.31 -2.43 -0.73
CA THR A 273 11.35 -1.48 -1.30
C THR A 273 11.49 -1.40 -2.82
N PRO A 274 10.41 -1.66 -3.59
CA PRO A 274 10.44 -1.51 -5.04
C PRO A 274 10.76 -0.06 -5.46
N TRP A 275 11.60 0.11 -6.45
CA TRP A 275 11.94 1.41 -7.03
C TRP A 275 11.15 1.61 -8.32
N THR A 276 9.99 2.24 -8.20
CA THR A 276 8.97 2.29 -9.26
C THR A 276 8.37 3.69 -9.39
N GLY A 277 7.20 3.78 -9.98
CA GLY A 277 6.41 5.01 -10.06
C GLY A 277 5.01 4.81 -9.51
N GLN A 278 4.28 5.92 -9.42
CA GLN A 278 2.89 5.97 -8.95
C GLN A 278 2.13 7.02 -9.76
N LEU A 279 0.90 6.68 -10.17
CA LEU A 279 -0.04 7.64 -10.73
C LEU A 279 -1.23 7.80 -9.81
N LEU A 280 -1.58 9.05 -9.49
CA LEU A 280 -2.86 9.39 -8.87
C LEU A 280 -3.71 10.20 -9.87
N ILE A 281 -5.01 9.95 -9.85
CA ILE A 281 -6.04 10.70 -10.58
C ILE A 281 -7.03 11.21 -9.54
N VAL A 282 -7.21 12.52 -9.46
CA VAL A 282 -8.15 13.18 -8.55
C VAL A 282 -9.19 13.92 -9.36
N ILE A 283 -10.47 13.70 -9.05
CA ILE A 283 -11.60 14.24 -9.79
C ILE A 283 -12.49 15.06 -8.83
N ASP A 284 -12.87 16.25 -9.25
CA ASP A 284 -13.91 17.02 -8.58
C ASP A 284 -15.28 16.61 -9.14
N PRO A 285 -16.06 15.80 -8.41
CA PRO A 285 -17.33 15.31 -8.91
C PRO A 285 -18.42 16.38 -9.03
N SER A 286 -18.20 17.59 -8.47
CA SER A 286 -19.12 18.72 -8.60
C SER A 286 -19.21 19.24 -10.04
N LYS A 287 -18.21 18.93 -10.87
CA LYS A 287 -18.19 19.27 -12.32
C LYS A 287 -18.98 18.30 -13.19
N GLY A 288 -19.46 17.21 -12.62
CA GLY A 288 -20.24 16.19 -13.33
C GLY A 288 -21.72 16.56 -13.51
N ALA A 289 -22.60 15.63 -13.18
CA ALA A 289 -24.07 15.81 -13.28
C ALA A 289 -24.60 16.83 -12.26
N GLY A 290 -25.74 17.45 -12.54
CA GLY A 290 -26.40 18.44 -11.68
C GLY A 290 -26.99 17.90 -10.35
N GLN A 291 -26.64 16.68 -9.95
CA GLN A 291 -27.00 16.05 -8.67
C GLN A 291 -25.75 15.83 -7.83
N SER A 292 -25.89 15.87 -6.50
CA SER A 292 -24.80 15.58 -5.59
C SER A 292 -24.24 14.17 -5.81
N PHE A 293 -22.95 14.07 -6.16
CA PHE A 293 -22.28 12.80 -6.29
C PHE A 293 -22.34 11.99 -4.98
N ALA A 294 -22.12 12.65 -3.84
CA ALA A 294 -22.12 12.01 -2.53
C ALA A 294 -23.49 11.40 -2.19
N GLU A 295 -24.59 12.08 -2.55
CA GLU A 295 -25.95 11.55 -2.37
C GLU A 295 -26.22 10.37 -3.31
N ARG A 296 -25.73 10.44 -4.57
CA ARG A 296 -25.86 9.32 -5.52
C ARG A 296 -25.02 8.11 -5.07
N SER A 297 -23.84 8.33 -4.52
CA SER A 297 -23.02 7.27 -3.92
C SER A 297 -23.74 6.62 -2.75
N GLN A 298 -24.34 7.42 -1.86
CA GLN A 298 -25.13 6.92 -0.74
C GLN A 298 -26.33 6.09 -1.20
N GLU A 299 -27.03 6.53 -2.26
CA GLU A 299 -28.14 5.77 -2.83
C GLU A 299 -27.68 4.42 -3.38
N LEU A 300 -26.55 4.38 -4.10
CA LEU A 300 -25.97 3.11 -4.56
C LEU A 300 -25.69 2.16 -3.42
N VAL A 301 -25.06 2.65 -2.34
CA VAL A 301 -24.77 1.86 -1.14
C VAL A 301 -26.04 1.33 -0.51
N ARG A 302 -27.08 2.17 -0.41
CA ARG A 302 -28.38 1.75 0.11
C ARG A 302 -28.99 0.60 -0.73
N GLN A 303 -28.92 0.70 -2.07
CA GLN A 303 -29.41 -0.36 -2.96
C GLN A 303 -28.56 -1.65 -2.81
N MET A 304 -27.24 -1.53 -2.69
CA MET A 304 -26.37 -2.69 -2.46
C MET A 304 -26.77 -3.43 -1.15
N HIS A 305 -27.06 -2.69 -0.09
CA HIS A 305 -27.56 -3.30 1.14
C HIS A 305 -28.96 -3.91 0.99
N ALA A 306 -29.85 -3.27 0.20
CA ALA A 306 -31.21 -3.77 -0.05
C ALA A 306 -31.21 -5.12 -0.81
N VAL A 307 -30.19 -5.41 -1.65
CA VAL A 307 -30.02 -6.70 -2.31
C VAL A 307 -29.20 -7.69 -1.46
N GLY A 308 -28.94 -7.39 -0.18
CA GLY A 308 -28.34 -8.31 0.78
C GLY A 308 -26.83 -8.18 0.96
N LEU A 309 -26.18 -7.14 0.38
CA LEU A 309 -24.76 -6.90 0.68
C LEU A 309 -24.61 -6.53 2.17
N LYS A 310 -23.81 -7.31 2.89
CA LYS A 310 -23.60 -7.12 4.33
C LYS A 310 -22.42 -6.20 4.66
N ARG A 311 -21.53 -5.97 3.71
CA ARG A 311 -20.30 -5.23 3.95
C ARG A 311 -19.76 -4.60 2.67
N LEU A 312 -19.43 -3.31 2.74
CA LEU A 312 -18.70 -2.61 1.69
C LEU A 312 -17.18 -2.89 1.76
N PRO A 313 -16.45 -2.66 0.65
CA PRO A 313 -15.00 -2.52 0.72
C PRO A 313 -14.63 -1.43 1.74
N GLY A 314 -13.59 -1.68 2.55
CA GLY A 314 -13.17 -0.72 3.59
C GLY A 314 -13.82 -0.92 4.96
N ASP A 315 -15.05 -1.42 5.07
CA ASP A 315 -15.79 -1.53 6.36
C ASP A 315 -14.98 -2.23 7.46
N ARG A 316 -14.22 -3.29 7.13
CA ARG A 316 -13.37 -3.96 8.13
C ARG A 316 -12.30 -3.03 8.70
N ARG A 317 -11.70 -2.19 7.84
CA ARG A 317 -10.67 -1.24 8.27
C ARG A 317 -11.28 -0.16 9.15
N HIS A 318 -12.44 0.38 8.78
CA HIS A 318 -13.15 1.37 9.58
C HIS A 318 -13.54 0.81 10.95
N GLN A 319 -14.13 -0.39 11.00
CA GLN A 319 -14.45 -1.07 12.26
C GLN A 319 -13.21 -1.35 13.12
N GLN A 320 -12.10 -1.74 12.49
CA GLN A 320 -10.85 -1.96 13.23
C GLN A 320 -10.25 -0.63 13.72
N ARG A 321 -10.35 0.45 12.92
CA ARG A 321 -9.96 1.81 13.32
C ARG A 321 -10.69 2.25 14.57
N ASP A 322 -12.02 2.08 14.60
CA ASP A 322 -12.85 2.42 15.77
C ASP A 322 -12.46 1.61 17.00
N ARG A 323 -12.23 0.30 16.85
CA ARG A 323 -11.74 -0.55 17.96
C ARG A 323 -10.38 -0.11 18.47
N SER A 324 -9.46 0.17 17.56
CA SER A 324 -8.10 0.61 17.92
C SER A 324 -8.09 1.99 18.59
N GLN A 325 -9.03 2.86 18.24
CA GLN A 325 -9.21 4.16 18.93
C GLN A 325 -9.71 4.00 20.35
N GLN A 326 -10.59 3.03 20.59
CA GLN A 326 -11.18 2.79 21.93
C GLN A 326 -10.25 1.97 22.83
N GLN A 327 -9.56 0.98 22.29
CA GLN A 327 -8.83 -0.03 23.07
C GLN A 327 -7.29 0.09 22.94
N GLY A 328 -6.82 0.92 22.00
CA GLY A 328 -5.42 0.93 21.57
C GLY A 328 -5.16 -0.08 20.44
N ILE A 329 -3.99 0.06 19.83
CA ILE A 329 -3.50 -0.80 18.75
C ILE A 329 -2.79 -2.00 19.40
N ALA A 330 -3.30 -3.20 19.15
CA ALA A 330 -2.72 -4.44 19.67
C ALA A 330 -1.48 -4.83 18.85
N ILE A 331 -0.33 -4.95 19.51
CA ILE A 331 0.92 -5.38 18.89
C ILE A 331 1.46 -6.59 19.67
N ALA A 332 1.86 -7.64 18.95
CA ALA A 332 2.46 -8.82 19.57
C ALA A 332 3.71 -8.42 20.38
N ALA A 333 3.87 -9.01 21.56
CA ALA A 333 4.94 -8.61 22.50
C ALA A 333 6.34 -8.72 21.88
N GLU A 334 6.60 -9.80 21.12
CA GLU A 334 7.88 -9.98 20.40
C GLU A 334 8.11 -8.88 19.36
N GLN A 335 7.08 -8.53 18.60
CA GLN A 335 7.15 -7.49 17.57
C GLN A 335 7.40 -6.12 18.19
N LEU A 336 6.74 -5.81 19.32
CA LEU A 336 6.99 -4.57 20.04
C LEU A 336 8.40 -4.51 20.63
N GLN A 337 8.91 -5.63 21.14
CA GLN A 337 10.30 -5.72 21.62
C GLN A 337 11.30 -5.45 20.48
N GLN A 338 11.05 -6.03 19.29
CA GLN A 338 11.86 -5.77 18.09
C GLN A 338 11.84 -4.29 17.69
N LEU A 339 10.67 -3.66 17.68
CA LEU A 339 10.54 -2.22 17.39
C LEU A 339 11.31 -1.36 18.41
N ARG A 340 11.20 -1.68 19.70
CA ARG A 340 11.94 -0.97 20.77
C ARG A 340 13.45 -1.13 20.60
N ALA A 341 13.92 -2.31 20.21
CA ALA A 341 15.33 -2.53 19.93
C ALA A 341 15.84 -1.68 18.77
N LEU A 342 15.06 -1.60 17.65
CA LEU A 342 15.37 -0.73 16.52
C LEU A 342 15.37 0.77 16.90
N ALA A 343 14.58 1.17 17.87
CA ALA A 343 14.55 2.54 18.38
C ALA A 343 15.73 2.86 19.32
N GLN A 344 16.41 1.86 19.87
CA GLN A 344 17.57 2.05 20.75
C GLN A 344 18.91 1.99 20.00
N GLY A 345 18.97 1.35 18.86
CA GLY A 345 20.13 1.23 17.95
C GLY A 345 20.90 -0.02 18.20
#